data_a221dbff990ad9ca05a54108dd5bdd55
#
_entry.id   a221dbff990ad9ca05a54108dd5bdd55
#
_cell.length_a   1.000
_cell.length_b   1.000
_cell.length_c   1.000
_cell.angle_alpha   90.00
_cell.angle_beta   90.00
_cell.angle_gamma   90.00
#
_symmetry.space_group_name_H-M   'P 1'
#
loop_
_entity.id
_entity.type
_entity.pdbx_description
1 polymer ?
#
loop_
_entity_poly.entity_id
_entity_poly.type
_entity_poly.pdbx_seq_one_letter_code
_entity_poly.pdbx_strand_id
1 'polypeptide(L)'
;MKLAKATAVLLITLMFLGLLASCAPAANGDAVTTPADQVADTTPAPQPPVKDDTVIRIGGMTGPTSIGLVKVMEDNANGTAKNKYDFTIVGAADEITPKLVKGELDIAALPANVASVLYNNTQGKVKLLAINTLGVLYIVQKGESVTSVADLKGKTIYATGKGQTPEMTLRYVLTQNGIDPDKDVTIEFKSEPAEIVAVLKNGNGIAMLPQPFVTVAKGQVEGLETALDMTAEWDKVGNGTQLLTGTLVIRAEFAEQHPRLVADFLEEYQASTEYVNQNVEDAAQLVEKFNIFKAAVAKVAIPQCNITFIAGKDMQPLVDGYLKVLFEQKEAAVGGKLPDADFYYVAD
;
A
#
# COMPACT_ATOMS: atom_id res chain seq x y z
N MET A 1 16.18 45.85 28.31
CA MET A 1 17.59 46.19 28.07
C MET A 1 17.95 45.59 26.73
N LYS A 2 17.94 46.37 25.65
CA LYS A 2 19.13 47.04 25.00
C LYS A 2 20.19 46.00 24.60
N LEU A 3 20.68 45.85 23.37
CA LEU A 3 20.93 46.68 22.19
C LEU A 3 21.43 45.70 21.12
N ALA A 4 21.06 45.59 19.90
CA ALA A 4 21.27 46.45 18.71
C ALA A 4 22.70 46.39 18.11
N LYS A 5 22.71 46.36 16.77
CA LYS A 5 23.74 46.84 15.79
C LYS A 5 24.69 45.76 15.24
N ALA A 6 25.10 45.74 14.00
CA ALA A 6 24.76 46.43 12.76
C ALA A 6 25.80 45.97 11.71
N THR A 7 25.34 45.89 10.45
CA THR A 7 26.00 46.22 9.19
C THR A 7 27.50 45.98 8.93
N ALA A 8 27.82 45.33 7.77
CA ALA A 8 28.76 45.92 6.81
C ALA A 8 28.66 45.29 5.41
N VAL A 9 28.38 46.13 4.43
CA VAL A 9 28.45 45.95 2.97
C VAL A 9 29.90 46.15 2.54
N LEU A 10 30.43 45.37 1.60
CA LEU A 10 31.51 45.85 0.75
C LEU A 10 31.42 45.24 -0.66
N LEU A 11 31.12 46.10 -1.63
CA LEU A 11 31.32 45.95 -3.06
C LEU A 11 32.83 46.00 -3.38
N ILE A 12 33.30 45.17 -4.30
CA ILE A 12 34.48 45.51 -5.13
C ILE A 12 34.22 45.07 -6.56
N THR A 13 34.04 46.09 -7.42
CA THR A 13 34.07 46.07 -8.87
C THR A 13 35.54 46.26 -9.29
N LEU A 14 36.05 45.48 -10.24
CA LEU A 14 37.19 45.92 -11.06
C LEU A 14 37.07 45.45 -12.49
N MET A 15 36.99 46.42 -13.35
CA MET A 15 37.07 46.44 -14.79
C MET A 15 38.54 46.25 -15.23
N PHE A 16 38.77 45.51 -16.30
CA PHE A 16 39.95 45.74 -17.14
C PHE A 16 39.57 45.65 -18.62
N LEU A 17 39.78 46.76 -19.28
CA LEU A 17 39.66 47.05 -20.70
C LEU A 17 41.08 47.11 -21.31
N GLY A 18 41.24 46.69 -22.53
CA GLY A 18 42.43 47.00 -23.32
C GLY A 18 42.74 45.94 -24.37
N LEU A 19 43.04 46.16 -25.57
CA LEU A 19 43.05 47.22 -26.56
C LEU A 19 43.39 46.60 -27.92
N LEU A 20 42.88 47.19 -28.96
CA LEU A 20 43.02 46.91 -30.41
C LEU A 20 44.46 47.18 -30.95
N ALA A 21 44.86 46.45 -32.03
CA ALA A 21 45.62 46.97 -33.17
C ALA A 21 45.66 45.85 -34.24
N SER A 22 45.02 45.94 -35.39
CA SER A 22 45.29 46.65 -36.59
C SER A 22 46.63 46.32 -37.32
N CYS A 23 46.51 45.56 -38.44
CA CYS A 23 47.08 45.99 -39.75
C CYS A 23 46.96 44.90 -40.82
N ALA A 24 46.27 45.17 -41.90
CA ALA A 24 46.50 44.54 -43.23
C ALA A 24 47.49 45.41 -44.01
N PRO A 25 48.14 45.00 -45.15
CA PRO A 25 47.43 44.62 -46.34
C PRO A 25 48.14 43.63 -47.33
N ALA A 26 47.38 43.25 -48.34
CA ALA A 26 47.64 42.98 -49.76
C ALA A 26 48.24 41.61 -50.23
N ALA A 27 47.37 40.93 -50.96
CA ALA A 27 47.39 40.40 -52.34
C ALA A 27 48.48 39.38 -52.75
N ASN A 28 48.09 38.25 -53.14
CA ASN A 28 48.03 37.67 -54.51
C ASN A 28 47.74 36.18 -54.50
N GLY A 29 46.87 35.76 -55.32
CA GLY A 29 46.30 34.56 -55.75
C GLY A 29 47.14 33.30 -55.75
N ASP A 30 46.42 32.23 -55.45
CA ASP A 30 46.37 30.99 -56.21
C ASP A 30 45.30 30.05 -55.60
N ALA A 31 44.51 29.47 -56.48
CA ALA A 31 43.44 28.56 -56.13
C ALA A 31 43.99 27.25 -55.64
N VAL A 32 43.75 26.94 -54.38
CA VAL A 32 43.92 25.55 -53.81
C VAL A 32 42.57 25.13 -53.22
N THR A 33 42.04 24.08 -53.80
CA THR A 33 40.86 23.34 -53.32
C THR A 33 41.05 22.88 -51.92
N THR A 34 40.32 23.41 -50.96
CA THR A 34 40.22 22.95 -49.58
C THR A 34 39.28 21.75 -49.49
N PRO A 35 39.63 20.67 -48.81
CA PRO A 35 38.69 19.59 -48.46
C PRO A 35 37.71 20.14 -47.43
N ALA A 36 36.42 19.83 -47.59
CA ALA A 36 35.38 20.12 -46.63
C ALA A 36 35.72 19.45 -45.31
N ASP A 37 35.91 20.26 -44.25
CA ASP A 37 35.93 19.80 -42.87
C ASP A 37 34.56 19.21 -42.57
N GLN A 38 34.47 17.87 -42.46
CA GLN A 38 33.36 17.20 -41.83
C GLN A 38 33.43 17.53 -40.34
N VAL A 39 32.60 18.42 -39.88
CA VAL A 39 32.29 18.55 -38.45
C VAL A 39 31.62 17.24 -38.05
N ALA A 40 32.37 16.37 -37.42
CA ALA A 40 31.81 15.18 -36.80
C ALA A 40 30.84 15.65 -35.72
N ASP A 41 29.55 15.42 -35.98
CA ASP A 41 28.49 15.53 -34.97
C ASP A 41 28.74 14.43 -33.90
N THR A 42 29.47 14.78 -32.87
CA THR A 42 29.68 13.91 -31.71
C THR A 42 28.50 14.07 -30.79
N THR A 43 27.35 13.53 -31.19
CA THR A 43 26.28 13.21 -30.22
C THR A 43 26.88 12.26 -29.19
N PRO A 44 26.94 12.62 -27.90
CA PRO A 44 27.47 11.73 -26.90
C PRO A 44 26.64 10.43 -26.91
N ALA A 45 27.32 9.29 -26.98
CA ALA A 45 26.66 8.00 -26.83
C ALA A 45 25.84 8.01 -25.53
N PRO A 46 24.62 7.45 -25.51
CA PRO A 46 23.83 7.35 -24.30
C PRO A 46 24.69 6.67 -23.22
N GLN A 47 24.97 7.37 -22.12
CA GLN A 47 25.60 6.77 -20.97
C GLN A 47 24.68 5.66 -20.45
N PRO A 48 25.22 4.48 -20.13
CA PRO A 48 24.40 3.44 -19.48
C PRO A 48 23.74 4.06 -18.24
N PRO A 49 22.46 3.77 -17.98
CA PRO A 49 21.75 4.33 -16.85
C PRO A 49 22.53 4.01 -15.57
N VAL A 50 22.84 5.06 -14.81
CA VAL A 50 23.46 4.91 -13.48
C VAL A 50 22.51 4.05 -12.66
N LYS A 51 23.01 2.92 -12.13
CA LYS A 51 22.21 2.05 -11.27
C LYS A 51 21.89 2.82 -10.00
N ASP A 52 20.61 3.02 -9.71
CA ASP A 52 20.15 3.59 -8.45
C ASP A 52 20.24 2.48 -7.38
N ASP A 53 21.16 2.63 -6.45
CA ASP A 53 21.42 1.65 -5.38
C ASP A 53 20.59 1.95 -4.10
N THR A 54 19.62 2.87 -4.19
CA THR A 54 18.71 3.21 -3.09
C THR A 54 17.94 1.95 -2.65
N VAL A 55 17.87 1.74 -1.33
CA VAL A 55 17.09 0.65 -0.74
C VAL A 55 15.66 1.12 -0.54
N ILE A 56 14.70 0.38 -1.06
CA ILE A 56 13.26 0.63 -0.85
C ILE A 56 12.85 -0.02 0.48
N ARG A 57 12.38 0.79 1.43
CA ARG A 57 11.94 0.33 2.76
C ARG A 57 10.45 0.10 2.74
N ILE A 58 10.03 -1.16 2.93
CA ILE A 58 8.64 -1.59 2.81
C ILE A 58 8.10 -2.05 4.15
N GLY A 59 6.98 -1.46 4.59
CA GLY A 59 6.23 -1.89 5.76
C GLY A 59 5.04 -2.77 5.41
N GLY A 60 4.81 -3.82 6.19
CA GLY A 60 3.65 -4.69 6.05
C GLY A 60 3.11 -5.16 7.38
N MET A 61 1.88 -5.69 7.37
CA MET A 61 1.26 -6.28 8.56
C MET A 61 1.27 -7.80 8.48
N THR A 62 1.32 -8.46 9.64
CA THR A 62 1.03 -9.90 9.74
C THR A 62 -0.42 -10.13 9.31
N GLY A 63 -0.63 -10.49 8.06
CA GLY A 63 -1.96 -10.59 7.47
C GLY A 63 -1.93 -10.80 5.97
N PRO A 64 -3.09 -10.79 5.31
CA PRO A 64 -3.20 -11.07 3.87
C PRO A 64 -2.46 -10.02 3.02
N THR A 65 -2.40 -8.77 3.47
CA THR A 65 -1.78 -7.66 2.74
C THR A 65 -0.26 -7.82 2.53
N SER A 66 0.42 -8.66 3.33
CA SER A 66 1.85 -8.93 3.18
C SER A 66 2.16 -10.21 2.41
N ILE A 67 1.16 -11.09 2.20
CA ILE A 67 1.39 -12.38 1.51
C ILE A 67 1.82 -12.15 0.05
N GLY A 68 1.27 -11.14 -0.62
CA GLY A 68 1.68 -10.79 -1.98
C GLY A 68 3.13 -10.34 -2.14
N LEU A 69 3.83 -10.00 -1.04
CA LEU A 69 5.23 -9.56 -1.05
C LEU A 69 6.26 -10.71 -0.98
N VAL A 70 5.84 -11.95 -0.62
CA VAL A 70 6.78 -13.00 -0.22
C VAL A 70 7.75 -13.43 -1.31
N LYS A 71 7.35 -13.36 -2.59
CA LYS A 71 8.27 -13.68 -3.70
C LYS A 71 9.27 -12.54 -3.93
N VAL A 72 8.87 -11.27 -3.79
CA VAL A 72 9.82 -10.14 -3.81
C VAL A 72 10.82 -10.26 -2.65
N MET A 73 10.35 -10.64 -1.45
CA MET A 73 11.22 -10.88 -0.29
C MET A 73 12.22 -12.01 -0.57
N GLU A 74 11.77 -13.07 -1.23
CA GLU A 74 12.63 -14.21 -1.60
C GLU A 74 13.68 -13.83 -2.64
N ASP A 75 13.27 -13.10 -3.69
CA ASP A 75 14.17 -12.64 -4.73
C ASP A 75 15.21 -11.66 -4.19
N ASN A 76 14.80 -10.76 -3.29
CA ASN A 76 15.71 -9.87 -2.59
C ASN A 76 16.73 -10.64 -1.72
N ALA A 77 16.29 -11.66 -0.98
CA ALA A 77 17.16 -12.47 -0.15
C ALA A 77 18.18 -13.27 -0.99
N ASN A 78 17.79 -13.67 -2.20
CA ASN A 78 18.65 -14.42 -3.14
C ASN A 78 19.49 -13.49 -4.03
N GLY A 79 19.31 -12.17 -3.95
CA GLY A 79 20.03 -11.20 -4.79
C GLY A 79 19.58 -11.21 -6.26
N THR A 80 18.39 -11.70 -6.56
CA THR A 80 17.80 -11.77 -7.91
C THR A 80 16.76 -10.69 -8.17
N ALA A 81 16.37 -9.93 -7.16
CA ALA A 81 15.48 -8.79 -7.30
C ALA A 81 16.12 -7.67 -8.12
N LYS A 82 15.29 -6.91 -8.86
CA LYS A 82 15.74 -5.74 -9.64
C LYS A 82 16.24 -4.63 -8.75
N ASN A 83 15.55 -4.41 -7.62
CA ASN A 83 15.88 -3.41 -6.61
C ASN A 83 16.48 -4.05 -5.35
N LYS A 84 16.92 -3.20 -4.42
CA LYS A 84 17.26 -3.59 -3.05
C LYS A 84 16.10 -3.23 -2.13
N TYR A 85 15.72 -4.16 -1.26
CA TYR A 85 14.59 -3.98 -0.35
C TYR A 85 14.97 -4.21 1.10
N ASP A 86 14.32 -3.47 1.99
CA ASP A 86 14.29 -3.72 3.43
C ASP A 86 12.83 -3.86 3.88
N PHE A 87 12.50 -4.97 4.54
CA PHE A 87 11.12 -5.29 4.92
C PHE A 87 10.92 -5.25 6.43
N THR A 88 9.88 -4.57 6.87
CA THR A 88 9.42 -4.54 8.26
C THR A 88 7.99 -5.07 8.33
N ILE A 89 7.78 -6.22 8.97
CA ILE A 89 6.45 -6.81 9.19
C ILE A 89 6.08 -6.65 10.67
N VAL A 90 4.90 -6.09 10.95
CA VAL A 90 4.41 -5.77 12.29
C VAL A 90 2.98 -6.30 12.51
N GLY A 91 2.44 -6.17 13.72
CA GLY A 91 1.10 -6.66 14.07
C GLY A 91 -0.06 -5.77 13.57
N ALA A 92 0.15 -4.46 13.52
CA ALA A 92 -0.93 -3.50 13.29
C ALA A 92 -0.51 -2.29 12.44
N ALA A 93 -1.50 -1.65 11.78
CA ALA A 93 -1.26 -0.52 10.89
C ALA A 93 -0.75 0.74 11.61
N ASP A 94 -1.09 0.92 12.87
CA ASP A 94 -0.66 2.06 13.69
C ASP A 94 0.82 2.00 14.07
N GLU A 95 1.47 0.85 13.93
CA GLU A 95 2.93 0.74 14.01
C GLU A 95 3.65 1.16 12.71
N ILE A 96 2.96 1.07 11.56
CA ILE A 96 3.51 1.38 10.23
C ILE A 96 3.31 2.85 9.86
N THR A 97 2.10 3.38 10.09
CA THR A 97 1.72 4.72 9.62
C THR A 97 2.65 5.85 10.10
N PRO A 98 3.10 5.89 11.38
CA PRO A 98 4.04 6.91 11.81
C PRO A 98 5.41 6.80 11.12
N LYS A 99 5.87 5.57 10.83
CA LYS A 99 7.15 5.34 10.14
C LYS A 99 7.10 5.82 8.68
N LEU A 100 5.99 5.56 8.00
CA LEU A 100 5.78 6.05 6.63
C LEU A 100 5.77 7.59 6.59
N VAL A 101 5.02 8.23 7.50
CA VAL A 101 4.92 9.70 7.57
C VAL A 101 6.26 10.35 7.91
N LYS A 102 7.08 9.72 8.75
CA LYS A 102 8.43 10.21 9.11
C LYS A 102 9.48 9.92 8.02
N GLY A 103 9.16 9.17 6.98
CA GLY A 103 10.11 8.75 5.96
C GLY A 103 11.06 7.64 6.40
N GLU A 104 10.71 6.90 7.45
CA GLU A 104 11.43 5.68 7.86
C GLU A 104 11.06 4.47 6.97
N LEU A 105 9.89 4.53 6.31
CA LEU A 105 9.44 3.62 5.26
C LEU A 105 9.13 4.43 3.99
N ASP A 106 9.22 3.79 2.83
CA ASP A 106 8.94 4.38 1.53
C ASP A 106 7.61 3.86 0.96
N ILE A 107 7.34 2.57 1.15
CA ILE A 107 6.11 1.89 0.75
C ILE A 107 5.51 1.20 1.97
N ALA A 108 4.19 1.11 2.02
CA ALA A 108 3.51 0.36 3.07
C ALA A 108 2.26 -0.37 2.55
N ALA A 109 2.03 -1.59 3.07
CA ALA A 109 0.80 -2.34 2.87
C ALA A 109 -0.16 -2.01 4.03
N LEU A 110 -1.28 -1.35 3.73
CA LEU A 110 -2.21 -0.80 4.71
C LEU A 110 -3.67 -1.10 4.36
N PRO A 111 -4.60 -1.04 5.34
CA PRO A 111 -6.04 -1.09 5.04
C PRO A 111 -6.45 0.03 4.08
N ALA A 112 -7.38 -0.28 3.17
CA ALA A 112 -7.74 0.61 2.07
C ALA A 112 -8.24 2.00 2.52
N ASN A 113 -9.03 2.08 3.60
CA ASN A 113 -9.48 3.36 4.12
C ASN A 113 -8.34 4.16 4.80
N VAL A 114 -7.37 3.49 5.41
CA VAL A 114 -6.22 4.15 6.06
C VAL A 114 -5.36 4.88 5.02
N ALA A 115 -5.27 4.36 3.80
CA ALA A 115 -4.59 5.04 2.69
C ALA A 115 -5.20 6.42 2.43
N SER A 116 -6.54 6.53 2.35
CA SER A 116 -7.25 7.81 2.19
C SER A 116 -7.06 8.75 3.38
N VAL A 117 -7.16 8.20 4.61
CA VAL A 117 -6.92 8.98 5.84
C VAL A 117 -5.52 9.58 5.85
N LEU A 118 -4.51 8.79 5.48
CA LEU A 118 -3.12 9.25 5.40
C LEU A 118 -2.95 10.33 4.33
N TYR A 119 -3.48 10.12 3.14
CA TYR A 119 -3.43 11.11 2.06
C TYR A 119 -3.98 12.46 2.54
N ASN A 120 -5.19 12.46 3.11
CA ASN A 120 -5.83 13.68 3.58
C ASN A 120 -5.06 14.35 4.73
N ASN A 121 -4.62 13.57 5.73
CA ASN A 121 -3.92 14.09 6.89
C ASN A 121 -2.50 14.59 6.56
N THR A 122 -1.87 14.01 5.54
CA THR A 122 -0.53 14.41 5.08
C THR A 122 -0.56 15.42 3.94
N GLN A 123 -1.76 15.84 3.50
CA GLN A 123 -1.93 16.79 2.39
C GLN A 123 -1.25 16.31 1.09
N GLY A 124 -1.51 15.06 0.71
CA GLY A 124 -1.01 14.46 -0.52
C GLY A 124 0.42 13.90 -0.47
N LYS A 125 1.08 13.86 0.70
CA LYS A 125 2.44 13.30 0.81
C LYS A 125 2.51 11.77 0.72
N VAL A 126 1.36 11.11 0.73
CA VAL A 126 1.22 9.65 0.54
C VAL A 126 0.28 9.43 -0.63
N LYS A 127 0.67 8.58 -1.58
CA LYS A 127 -0.13 8.21 -2.75
C LYS A 127 -0.50 6.73 -2.70
N LEU A 128 -1.62 6.39 -3.31
CA LEU A 128 -2.07 5.00 -3.49
C LEU A 128 -1.33 4.40 -4.68
N LEU A 129 -0.63 3.29 -4.45
CA LEU A 129 0.21 2.64 -5.45
C LEU A 129 -0.51 1.48 -6.15
N ALA A 130 -1.23 0.65 -5.38
CA ALA A 130 -2.02 -0.47 -5.89
C ALA A 130 -3.04 -0.97 -4.86
N ILE A 131 -4.09 -1.63 -5.32
CA ILE A 131 -4.92 -2.53 -4.51
C ILE A 131 -4.19 -3.88 -4.46
N ASN A 132 -3.97 -4.41 -3.27
CA ASN A 132 -3.25 -5.67 -3.06
C ASN A 132 -4.08 -6.80 -2.47
N THR A 133 -5.25 -6.49 -1.90
CA THR A 133 -6.12 -7.47 -1.26
C THR A 133 -7.57 -7.01 -1.38
N LEU A 134 -8.41 -7.85 -1.94
CA LEU A 134 -9.86 -7.64 -1.98
C LEU A 134 -10.52 -8.10 -0.67
N GLY A 135 -11.79 -8.46 -0.67
CA GLY A 135 -12.49 -8.90 0.52
C GLY A 135 -11.92 -10.21 1.09
N VAL A 136 -11.64 -10.23 2.39
CA VAL A 136 -11.06 -11.40 3.11
C VAL A 136 -11.66 -11.59 4.51
N LEU A 137 -12.77 -10.89 4.79
CA LEU A 137 -13.40 -10.89 6.10
C LEU A 137 -14.52 -11.94 6.17
N TYR A 138 -14.61 -12.61 7.29
CA TYR A 138 -15.62 -13.65 7.53
C TYR A 138 -16.19 -13.52 8.93
N ILE A 139 -17.50 -13.73 9.08
CA ILE A 139 -18.10 -14.01 10.39
C ILE A 139 -17.87 -15.47 10.70
N VAL A 140 -17.25 -15.74 11.82
CA VAL A 140 -17.10 -17.08 12.40
C VAL A 140 -17.90 -17.20 13.68
N GLN A 141 -18.35 -18.41 13.99
CA GLN A 141 -19.18 -18.69 15.17
C GLN A 141 -18.77 -19.98 15.86
N LYS A 142 -18.97 -20.03 17.18
CA LYS A 142 -18.88 -21.23 18.00
C LYS A 142 -20.03 -21.27 18.98
N GLY A 143 -20.83 -22.34 18.93
CA GLY A 143 -22.00 -22.50 19.81
C GLY A 143 -23.11 -21.46 19.57
N GLU A 144 -23.18 -20.90 18.38
CA GLU A 144 -24.19 -19.96 17.92
C GLU A 144 -24.84 -20.50 16.64
N SER A 145 -25.91 -19.85 16.17
CA SER A 145 -26.68 -20.30 15.00
C SER A 145 -26.90 -19.14 14.01
N VAL A 146 -25.81 -18.47 13.60
CA VAL A 146 -25.85 -17.40 12.59
C VAL A 146 -25.83 -18.02 11.20
N THR A 147 -26.86 -17.72 10.41
CA THR A 147 -27.00 -18.14 9.01
C THR A 147 -27.21 -16.97 8.06
N SER A 148 -27.52 -15.79 8.62
CA SER A 148 -27.75 -14.54 7.89
C SER A 148 -27.25 -13.35 8.69
N VAL A 149 -27.13 -12.18 8.06
CA VAL A 149 -26.79 -10.93 8.77
C VAL A 149 -27.84 -10.58 9.81
N ALA A 150 -29.12 -10.90 9.58
CA ALA A 150 -30.22 -10.64 10.50
C ALA A 150 -30.04 -11.34 11.86
N ASP A 151 -29.39 -12.51 11.89
CA ASP A 151 -29.15 -13.29 13.10
C ASP A 151 -28.12 -12.66 14.03
N LEU A 152 -27.41 -11.64 13.56
CA LEU A 152 -26.44 -10.88 14.36
C LEU A 152 -27.13 -9.90 15.32
N LYS A 153 -28.41 -9.58 15.12
CA LYS A 153 -29.14 -8.66 16.00
C LYS A 153 -29.19 -9.19 17.44
N GLY A 154 -28.85 -8.33 18.39
CA GLY A 154 -28.76 -8.66 19.82
C GLY A 154 -27.50 -9.41 20.23
N LYS A 155 -26.56 -9.66 19.30
CA LYS A 155 -25.35 -10.42 19.56
C LYS A 155 -24.15 -9.53 19.87
N THR A 156 -23.16 -10.14 20.55
CA THR A 156 -21.82 -9.58 20.69
C THR A 156 -20.93 -10.15 19.58
N ILE A 157 -20.25 -9.27 18.85
CA ILE A 157 -19.36 -9.61 17.74
C ILE A 157 -17.95 -9.12 18.10
N TYR A 158 -17.01 -10.06 18.26
CA TYR A 158 -15.60 -9.71 18.43
C TYR A 158 -14.99 -9.32 17.08
N ALA A 159 -14.26 -8.21 17.04
CA ALA A 159 -13.64 -7.70 15.81
C ALA A 159 -12.28 -7.08 16.10
N THR A 160 -11.52 -6.80 15.04
CA THR A 160 -10.28 -6.01 15.09
C THR A 160 -10.39 -4.83 14.13
N GLY A 161 -9.38 -3.96 14.11
CA GLY A 161 -9.31 -2.88 13.14
C GLY A 161 -10.34 -1.77 13.37
N LYS A 162 -10.47 -1.32 14.63
CA LYS A 162 -11.31 -0.17 14.97
C LYS A 162 -10.85 1.07 14.18
N GLY A 163 -11.78 1.74 13.50
CA GLY A 163 -11.50 2.86 12.60
C GLY A 163 -10.92 2.46 11.24
N GLN A 164 -10.77 1.16 10.97
CA GLN A 164 -10.17 0.61 9.74
C GLN A 164 -11.21 -0.17 8.92
N THR A 165 -10.80 -0.65 7.74
CA THR A 165 -11.65 -1.43 6.82
C THR A 165 -12.51 -2.49 7.52
N PRO A 166 -12.02 -3.31 8.47
CA PRO A 166 -12.88 -4.32 9.11
C PRO A 166 -14.09 -3.72 9.82
N GLU A 167 -13.91 -2.68 10.63
CA GLU A 167 -15.05 -2.03 11.29
C GLU A 167 -16.02 -1.42 10.29
N MET A 168 -15.49 -0.72 9.27
CA MET A 168 -16.33 -0.05 8.27
C MET A 168 -17.17 -1.07 7.50
N THR A 169 -16.59 -2.19 7.11
CA THR A 169 -17.28 -3.28 6.42
C THR A 169 -18.42 -3.84 7.27
N LEU A 170 -18.13 -4.18 8.54
CA LEU A 170 -19.14 -4.74 9.44
C LEU A 170 -20.32 -3.77 9.64
N ARG A 171 -20.02 -2.52 9.95
CA ARG A 171 -21.04 -1.47 10.16
C ARG A 171 -21.90 -1.24 8.92
N TYR A 172 -21.27 -1.21 7.74
CA TYR A 172 -21.98 -1.03 6.49
C TYR A 172 -22.97 -2.18 6.24
N VAL A 173 -22.47 -3.42 6.29
CA VAL A 173 -23.31 -4.59 6.05
C VAL A 173 -24.46 -4.66 7.07
N LEU A 174 -24.21 -4.40 8.35
CA LEU A 174 -25.26 -4.33 9.37
C LEU A 174 -26.30 -3.28 9.03
N THR A 175 -25.88 -2.04 8.75
CA THR A 175 -26.78 -0.91 8.45
C THR A 175 -27.64 -1.18 7.21
N GLN A 176 -27.06 -1.71 6.15
CA GLN A 176 -27.79 -2.04 4.92
C GLN A 176 -28.80 -3.19 5.11
N ASN A 177 -28.62 -4.01 6.14
CA ASN A 177 -29.57 -5.04 6.55
C ASN A 177 -30.55 -4.56 7.65
N GLY A 178 -30.64 -3.25 7.92
CA GLY A 178 -31.57 -2.67 8.88
C GLY A 178 -31.20 -2.89 10.35
N ILE A 179 -29.91 -3.19 10.63
CA ILE A 179 -29.37 -3.35 11.98
C ILE A 179 -28.54 -2.13 12.34
N ASP A 180 -28.91 -1.41 13.38
CA ASP A 180 -28.15 -0.28 13.90
C ASP A 180 -26.89 -0.82 14.64
N PRO A 181 -25.67 -0.58 14.11
CA PRO A 181 -24.46 -1.17 14.70
C PRO A 181 -24.10 -0.60 16.09
N ASP A 182 -24.74 0.47 16.52
CA ASP A 182 -24.51 1.09 17.83
C ASP A 182 -25.57 0.74 18.88
N LYS A 183 -26.72 0.15 18.44
CA LYS A 183 -27.85 -0.17 19.32
C LYS A 183 -28.26 -1.64 19.29
N ASP A 184 -28.20 -2.25 18.10
CA ASP A 184 -28.76 -3.56 17.87
C ASP A 184 -27.73 -4.69 18.03
N VAL A 185 -26.42 -4.35 18.10
CA VAL A 185 -25.32 -5.30 18.35
C VAL A 185 -24.32 -4.68 19.32
N THR A 186 -23.48 -5.54 19.92
CA THR A 186 -22.30 -5.08 20.67
C THR A 186 -21.06 -5.47 19.87
N ILE A 187 -20.26 -4.49 19.40
CA ILE A 187 -18.99 -4.78 18.72
C ILE A 187 -17.85 -4.60 19.73
N GLU A 188 -17.21 -5.71 20.11
CA GLU A 188 -16.04 -5.70 20.99
C GLU A 188 -14.76 -5.76 20.17
N PHE A 189 -13.96 -4.69 20.23
CA PHE A 189 -12.67 -4.62 19.52
C PHE A 189 -11.55 -5.20 20.38
N LYS A 190 -10.73 -6.04 19.74
CA LYS A 190 -9.43 -6.51 20.24
C LYS A 190 -8.32 -5.86 19.43
N SER A 191 -7.13 -5.82 20.00
CA SER A 191 -5.96 -5.21 19.34
C SER A 191 -5.53 -6.01 18.12
N GLU A 192 -5.52 -7.35 18.26
CA GLU A 192 -5.06 -8.27 17.22
C GLU A 192 -6.02 -9.44 17.03
N PRO A 193 -6.07 -10.05 15.82
CA PRO A 193 -6.91 -11.22 15.56
C PRO A 193 -6.58 -12.44 16.45
N ALA A 194 -5.32 -12.60 16.88
CA ALA A 194 -4.91 -13.68 17.77
C ALA A 194 -5.61 -13.63 19.13
N GLU A 195 -5.93 -12.45 19.65
CA GLU A 195 -6.69 -12.28 20.89
C GLU A 195 -8.14 -12.82 20.74
N ILE A 196 -8.76 -12.60 19.57
CA ILE A 196 -10.10 -13.13 19.26
C ILE A 196 -10.06 -14.66 19.22
N VAL A 197 -9.03 -15.25 18.62
CA VAL A 197 -8.85 -16.71 18.61
C VAL A 197 -8.78 -17.26 20.04
N ALA A 198 -8.06 -16.56 20.94
CA ALA A 198 -7.98 -16.93 22.35
C ALA A 198 -9.35 -16.84 23.08
N VAL A 199 -10.15 -15.81 22.77
CA VAL A 199 -11.52 -15.67 23.32
C VAL A 199 -12.38 -16.84 22.88
N LEU A 200 -12.42 -17.16 21.58
CA LEU A 200 -13.24 -18.25 21.02
C LEU A 200 -12.78 -19.64 21.47
N LYS A 201 -11.49 -19.81 21.79
CA LYS A 201 -10.95 -21.04 22.33
C LYS A 201 -11.54 -21.37 23.74
N ASN A 202 -11.74 -20.32 24.54
CA ASN A 202 -12.20 -20.45 25.93
C ASN A 202 -13.72 -20.30 26.10
N GLY A 203 -14.48 -19.95 25.05
CA GLY A 203 -15.91 -19.75 25.14
C GLY A 203 -16.64 -19.90 23.80
N ASN A 204 -17.96 -19.74 23.84
CA ASN A 204 -18.79 -19.58 22.65
C ASN A 204 -18.80 -18.12 22.23
N GLY A 205 -19.17 -17.84 20.98
CA GLY A 205 -19.31 -16.48 20.49
C GLY A 205 -19.23 -16.34 18.98
N ILE A 206 -19.36 -15.09 18.55
CA ILE A 206 -19.32 -14.69 17.16
C ILE A 206 -18.14 -13.72 17.00
N ALA A 207 -17.38 -13.88 15.93
CA ALA A 207 -16.32 -12.93 15.62
C ALA A 207 -16.25 -12.64 14.13
N MET A 208 -15.73 -11.47 13.78
CA MET A 208 -15.28 -11.18 12.43
C MET A 208 -13.76 -11.25 12.37
N LEU A 209 -13.26 -12.13 11.52
CA LEU A 209 -11.83 -12.38 11.34
C LEU A 209 -11.47 -12.29 9.85
N PRO A 210 -10.27 -11.80 9.53
CA PRO A 210 -9.71 -11.94 8.19
C PRO A 210 -9.07 -13.32 7.98
N GLN A 211 -8.96 -13.80 6.74
CA GLN A 211 -7.94 -14.81 6.42
C GLN A 211 -6.53 -14.18 6.59
N PRO A 212 -5.53 -14.95 6.96
CA PRO A 212 -5.48 -16.38 7.36
C PRO A 212 -5.99 -16.70 8.79
N PHE A 213 -6.40 -15.70 9.57
CA PHE A 213 -6.79 -15.92 10.98
C PHE A 213 -8.04 -16.78 11.13
N VAL A 214 -8.95 -16.81 10.16
CA VAL A 214 -10.05 -17.79 10.13
C VAL A 214 -9.50 -19.22 10.11
N THR A 215 -8.50 -19.48 9.27
CA THR A 215 -7.84 -20.79 9.17
C THR A 215 -7.11 -21.15 10.49
N VAL A 216 -6.40 -20.17 11.08
CA VAL A 216 -5.76 -20.34 12.40
C VAL A 216 -6.80 -20.69 13.46
N ALA A 217 -7.91 -19.93 13.51
CA ALA A 217 -8.98 -20.15 14.47
C ALA A 217 -9.62 -21.53 14.31
N LYS A 218 -9.93 -21.96 13.09
CA LYS A 218 -10.49 -23.30 12.81
C LYS A 218 -9.54 -24.43 13.24
N GLY A 219 -8.24 -24.23 13.13
CA GLY A 219 -7.25 -25.21 13.58
C GLY A 219 -7.07 -25.29 15.12
N GLN A 220 -7.51 -24.27 15.87
CA GLN A 220 -7.30 -24.16 17.31
C GLN A 220 -8.58 -24.23 18.15
N VAL A 221 -9.73 -23.95 17.55
CA VAL A 221 -11.02 -23.83 18.22
C VAL A 221 -11.95 -24.90 17.69
N GLU A 222 -12.16 -25.95 18.51
CA GLU A 222 -13.08 -27.04 18.18
C GLU A 222 -14.50 -26.50 18.01
N GLY A 223 -15.19 -26.94 16.94
CA GLY A 223 -16.57 -26.56 16.64
C GLY A 223 -16.70 -25.10 16.07
N LEU A 224 -15.60 -24.46 15.67
CA LEU A 224 -15.67 -23.16 14.99
C LEU A 224 -16.10 -23.33 13.53
N GLU A 225 -17.13 -22.61 13.15
CA GLU A 225 -17.66 -22.58 11.80
C GLU A 225 -17.55 -21.20 11.18
N THR A 226 -17.45 -21.13 9.84
CA THR A 226 -17.67 -19.90 9.10
C THR A 226 -19.16 -19.74 8.88
N ALA A 227 -19.73 -18.65 9.41
CA ALA A 227 -21.15 -18.34 9.28
C ALA A 227 -21.43 -17.52 8.02
N LEU A 228 -20.66 -16.42 7.80
CA LEU A 228 -20.89 -15.51 6.68
C LEU A 228 -19.54 -15.15 6.00
N ASP A 229 -19.57 -15.03 4.68
CA ASP A 229 -18.55 -14.40 3.89
C ASP A 229 -18.92 -12.93 3.69
N MET A 230 -18.15 -12.02 4.27
CA MET A 230 -18.47 -10.59 4.23
C MET A 230 -18.31 -9.98 2.83
N THR A 231 -17.54 -10.62 1.94
CA THR A 231 -17.49 -10.23 0.54
C THR A 231 -18.82 -10.51 -0.14
N ALA A 232 -19.35 -11.72 0.04
CA ALA A 232 -20.67 -12.09 -0.49
C ALA A 232 -21.80 -11.23 0.13
N GLU A 233 -21.72 -10.88 1.42
CA GLU A 233 -22.70 -10.00 2.04
C GLU A 233 -22.58 -8.55 1.55
N TRP A 234 -21.36 -8.07 1.29
CA TRP A 234 -21.12 -6.77 0.68
C TRP A 234 -21.70 -6.70 -0.74
N ASP A 235 -21.47 -7.72 -1.56
CA ASP A 235 -21.94 -7.78 -2.96
C ASP A 235 -23.46 -7.67 -3.06
N LYS A 236 -24.20 -8.18 -2.06
CA LYS A 236 -25.66 -8.06 -1.99
C LYS A 236 -26.14 -6.61 -1.76
N VAL A 237 -25.35 -5.77 -1.09
CA VAL A 237 -25.77 -4.45 -0.61
C VAL A 237 -24.88 -3.31 -1.12
N GLY A 238 -23.73 -3.62 -1.70
CA GLY A 238 -22.70 -2.64 -2.05
C GLY A 238 -22.94 -1.85 -3.33
N ASN A 239 -24.12 -1.94 -3.93
CA ASN A 239 -24.52 -1.18 -5.13
C ASN A 239 -23.51 -1.27 -6.29
N GLY A 240 -22.92 -2.44 -6.51
CA GLY A 240 -21.90 -2.68 -7.55
C GLY A 240 -20.50 -2.22 -7.17
N THR A 241 -20.27 -1.75 -5.92
CA THR A 241 -18.92 -1.49 -5.42
C THR A 241 -18.26 -2.76 -4.92
N GLN A 242 -16.93 -2.79 -4.95
CA GLN A 242 -16.15 -3.93 -4.49
C GLN A 242 -15.62 -3.71 -3.08
N LEU A 243 -15.65 -4.76 -2.24
CA LEU A 243 -15.00 -4.71 -0.93
C LEU A 243 -13.48 -4.75 -1.09
N LEU A 244 -12.81 -3.69 -0.66
CA LEU A 244 -11.37 -3.57 -0.66
C LEU A 244 -10.84 -3.71 0.78
N THR A 245 -9.88 -4.60 0.99
CA THR A 245 -9.28 -4.77 2.31
C THR A 245 -7.92 -4.09 2.40
N GLY A 246 -7.05 -4.31 1.43
CA GLY A 246 -5.67 -3.85 1.49
C GLY A 246 -5.21 -3.12 0.25
N THR A 247 -4.27 -2.22 0.48
CA THR A 247 -3.61 -1.41 -0.56
C THR A 247 -2.13 -1.30 -0.29
N LEU A 248 -1.36 -1.00 -1.33
CA LEU A 248 -0.01 -0.45 -1.20
C LEU A 248 -0.08 1.06 -1.32
N VAL A 249 0.58 1.76 -0.42
CA VAL A 249 0.78 3.21 -0.48
C VAL A 249 2.27 3.52 -0.55
N ILE A 250 2.60 4.68 -1.12
CA ILE A 250 3.97 5.14 -1.30
C ILE A 250 4.10 6.60 -0.86
N ARG A 251 5.24 7.00 -0.34
CA ARG A 251 5.55 8.42 -0.14
C ARG A 251 5.67 9.11 -1.49
N ALA A 252 4.95 10.22 -1.67
CA ALA A 252 4.96 11.00 -2.92
C ALA A 252 6.38 11.43 -3.30
N GLU A 253 7.13 11.97 -2.33
CA GLU A 253 8.53 12.38 -2.53
C GLU A 253 9.42 11.24 -3.05
N PHE A 254 9.28 10.03 -2.48
CA PHE A 254 10.06 8.88 -2.95
C PHE A 254 9.69 8.49 -4.37
N ALA A 255 8.39 8.49 -4.70
CA ALA A 255 7.91 8.17 -6.04
C ALA A 255 8.43 9.16 -7.10
N GLU A 256 8.48 10.45 -6.76
CA GLU A 256 8.99 11.51 -7.62
C GLU A 256 10.51 11.44 -7.82
N GLN A 257 11.26 11.09 -6.77
CA GLN A 257 12.73 11.01 -6.82
C GLN A 257 13.22 9.73 -7.49
N HIS A 258 12.46 8.61 -7.40
CA HIS A 258 12.88 7.30 -7.83
C HIS A 258 11.85 6.58 -8.74
N PRO A 259 11.35 7.22 -9.81
CA PRO A 259 10.26 6.66 -10.63
C PRO A 259 10.60 5.30 -11.23
N ARG A 260 11.90 5.06 -11.56
CA ARG A 260 12.36 3.79 -12.10
C ARG A 260 12.30 2.67 -11.05
N LEU A 261 12.74 2.95 -9.82
CA LEU A 261 12.66 1.96 -8.74
C LEU A 261 11.22 1.57 -8.45
N VAL A 262 10.28 2.54 -8.54
CA VAL A 262 8.85 2.28 -8.35
C VAL A 262 8.29 1.43 -9.48
N ALA A 263 8.65 1.69 -10.73
CA ALA A 263 8.24 0.89 -11.88
C ALA A 263 8.74 -0.55 -11.76
N ASP A 264 10.03 -0.74 -11.45
CA ASP A 264 10.63 -2.05 -11.23
C ASP A 264 9.96 -2.79 -10.05
N PHE A 265 9.65 -2.10 -8.94
CA PHE A 265 8.90 -2.67 -7.82
C PHE A 265 7.49 -3.13 -8.21
N LEU A 266 6.75 -2.32 -8.96
CA LEU A 266 5.39 -2.69 -9.39
C LEU A 266 5.40 -3.94 -10.26
N GLU A 267 6.37 -4.07 -11.17
CA GLU A 267 6.54 -5.26 -12.00
C GLU A 267 6.88 -6.50 -11.16
N GLU A 268 7.82 -6.38 -10.22
CA GLU A 268 8.20 -7.46 -9.30
C GLU A 268 7.04 -7.84 -8.37
N TYR A 269 6.28 -6.86 -7.89
CA TYR A 269 5.13 -7.12 -7.04
C TYR A 269 3.98 -7.79 -7.78
N GLN A 270 3.70 -7.38 -9.02
CA GLN A 270 2.73 -8.08 -9.88
C GLN A 270 3.14 -9.54 -10.06
N ALA A 271 4.38 -9.80 -10.48
CA ALA A 271 4.89 -11.16 -10.65
C ALA A 271 4.84 -11.96 -9.35
N SER A 272 5.12 -11.33 -8.20
CA SER A 272 5.01 -11.95 -6.88
C SER A 272 3.57 -12.34 -6.54
N THR A 273 2.61 -11.47 -6.83
CA THR A 273 1.18 -11.72 -6.60
C THR A 273 0.69 -12.88 -7.48
N GLU A 274 1.07 -12.90 -8.74
CA GLU A 274 0.76 -13.99 -9.67
C GLU A 274 1.37 -15.31 -9.20
N TYR A 275 2.66 -15.28 -8.79
CA TYR A 275 3.35 -16.45 -8.25
C TYR A 275 2.63 -17.03 -7.03
N VAL A 276 2.26 -16.19 -6.08
CA VAL A 276 1.56 -16.61 -4.84
C VAL A 276 0.24 -17.30 -5.16
N ASN A 277 -0.52 -16.78 -6.09
CA ASN A 277 -1.83 -17.35 -6.46
C ASN A 277 -1.70 -18.64 -7.28
N GLN A 278 -0.66 -18.79 -8.09
CA GLN A 278 -0.45 -19.94 -8.96
C GLN A 278 0.34 -21.08 -8.29
N ASN A 279 1.20 -20.75 -7.31
CA ASN A 279 2.11 -21.69 -6.67
C ASN A 279 1.88 -21.74 -5.16
N VAL A 280 0.63 -22.01 -4.74
CA VAL A 280 0.16 -21.92 -3.34
C VAL A 280 1.04 -22.71 -2.36
N GLU A 281 1.50 -23.90 -2.76
CA GLU A 281 2.35 -24.76 -1.92
C GLU A 281 3.69 -24.08 -1.61
N ASP A 282 4.39 -23.61 -2.66
CA ASP A 282 5.69 -22.96 -2.51
C ASP A 282 5.55 -21.59 -1.84
N ALA A 283 4.52 -20.83 -2.20
CA ALA A 283 4.20 -19.55 -1.56
C ALA A 283 3.94 -19.72 -0.05
N ALA A 284 3.28 -20.80 0.36
CA ALA A 284 3.06 -21.09 1.77
C ALA A 284 4.39 -21.32 2.53
N GLN A 285 5.39 -21.95 1.90
CA GLN A 285 6.72 -22.09 2.48
C GLN A 285 7.42 -20.73 2.64
N LEU A 286 7.28 -19.83 1.66
CA LEU A 286 7.80 -18.46 1.75
C LEU A 286 7.11 -17.67 2.86
N VAL A 287 5.79 -17.79 3.00
CA VAL A 287 5.02 -17.16 4.08
C VAL A 287 5.55 -17.58 5.46
N GLU A 288 5.92 -18.86 5.64
CA GLU A 288 6.54 -19.33 6.88
C GLU A 288 7.99 -18.88 7.02
N LYS A 289 8.78 -18.94 5.93
CA LYS A 289 10.18 -18.47 5.90
C LYS A 289 10.30 -17.02 6.39
N PHE A 290 9.36 -16.16 6.00
CA PHE A 290 9.33 -14.76 6.39
C PHE A 290 8.49 -14.48 7.65
N ASN A 291 8.17 -15.52 8.43
CA ASN A 291 7.47 -15.44 9.72
C ASN A 291 6.12 -14.71 9.68
N ILE A 292 5.40 -14.79 8.56
CA ILE A 292 4.05 -14.21 8.44
C ILE A 292 3.02 -15.19 9.03
N PHE A 293 2.99 -16.43 8.52
CA PHE A 293 2.18 -17.55 9.05
C PHE A 293 2.89 -18.89 8.85
N LYS A 294 2.45 -19.92 9.59
CA LYS A 294 2.91 -21.29 9.35
C LYS A 294 2.47 -21.78 7.96
N ALA A 295 3.32 -22.53 7.26
CA ALA A 295 3.06 -23.01 5.91
C ALA A 295 1.74 -23.79 5.80
N ALA A 296 1.43 -24.64 6.80
CA ALA A 296 0.18 -25.39 6.85
C ALA A 296 -1.06 -24.49 6.89
N VAL A 297 -0.99 -23.34 7.57
CA VAL A 297 -2.05 -22.33 7.60
C VAL A 297 -2.12 -21.59 6.26
N ALA A 298 -0.97 -21.10 5.79
CA ALA A 298 -0.88 -20.31 4.57
C ALA A 298 -1.40 -21.09 3.34
N LYS A 299 -1.06 -22.38 3.23
CA LYS A 299 -1.52 -23.27 2.17
C LYS A 299 -3.06 -23.30 2.03
N VAL A 300 -3.76 -23.39 3.18
CA VAL A 300 -5.23 -23.40 3.21
C VAL A 300 -5.82 -22.02 2.99
N ALA A 301 -5.15 -20.98 3.52
CA ALA A 301 -5.69 -19.62 3.54
C ALA A 301 -5.46 -18.84 2.23
N ILE A 302 -4.32 -19.01 1.55
CA ILE A 302 -3.96 -18.24 0.34
C ILE A 302 -5.10 -18.21 -0.69
N PRO A 303 -5.76 -19.33 -1.06
CA PRO A 303 -6.86 -19.31 -2.02
C PRO A 303 -8.09 -18.50 -1.59
N GLN A 304 -8.18 -18.14 -0.30
CA GLN A 304 -9.28 -17.37 0.29
C GLN A 304 -8.85 -15.96 0.71
N CYS A 305 -7.60 -15.57 0.42
CA CYS A 305 -7.07 -14.26 0.77
C CYS A 305 -7.33 -13.19 -0.28
N ASN A 306 -7.87 -13.55 -1.45
CA ASN A 306 -8.14 -12.63 -2.56
C ASN A 306 -6.96 -11.67 -2.82
N ILE A 307 -5.73 -12.23 -2.82
CA ILE A 307 -4.51 -11.49 -3.10
C ILE A 307 -4.52 -11.08 -4.56
N THR A 308 -4.34 -9.80 -4.82
CA THR A 308 -4.46 -9.23 -6.16
C THR A 308 -3.41 -8.15 -6.41
N PHE A 309 -3.29 -7.76 -7.67
CA PHE A 309 -2.55 -6.58 -8.08
C PHE A 309 -3.41 -5.78 -9.06
N ILE A 310 -3.93 -4.64 -8.62
CA ILE A 310 -4.68 -3.70 -9.46
C ILE A 310 -4.05 -2.33 -9.25
N ALA A 311 -3.44 -1.78 -10.29
CA ALA A 311 -2.69 -0.53 -10.26
C ALA A 311 -3.07 0.41 -11.41
N GLY A 312 -2.52 1.60 -11.42
CA GLY A 312 -2.75 2.57 -12.48
C GLY A 312 -4.23 2.99 -12.58
N LYS A 313 -4.72 3.12 -13.80
CA LYS A 313 -6.08 3.62 -14.06
C LYS A 313 -7.18 2.65 -13.62
N ASP A 314 -6.89 1.37 -13.54
CA ASP A 314 -7.89 0.34 -13.20
C ASP A 314 -8.25 0.34 -11.70
N MET A 315 -7.34 0.83 -10.82
CA MET A 315 -7.63 0.90 -9.39
C MET A 315 -8.58 2.04 -9.02
N GLN A 316 -8.55 3.16 -9.74
CA GLN A 316 -9.28 4.37 -9.35
C GLN A 316 -10.79 4.15 -9.21
N PRO A 317 -11.52 3.60 -10.21
CA PRO A 317 -12.96 3.43 -10.08
C PRO A 317 -13.37 2.50 -8.94
N LEU A 318 -12.55 1.51 -8.62
CA LEU A 318 -12.78 0.58 -7.52
C LEU A 318 -12.62 1.28 -6.17
N VAL A 319 -11.55 2.05 -6.03
CA VAL A 319 -11.25 2.79 -4.80
C VAL A 319 -12.25 3.92 -4.58
N ASP A 320 -12.58 4.70 -5.62
CA ASP A 320 -13.58 5.78 -5.55
C ASP A 320 -14.93 5.23 -5.10
N GLY A 321 -15.38 4.12 -5.68
CA GLY A 321 -16.63 3.46 -5.30
C GLY A 321 -16.64 3.01 -3.84
N TYR A 322 -15.57 2.34 -3.42
CA TYR A 322 -15.41 1.87 -2.04
C TYR A 322 -15.35 3.02 -1.03
N LEU A 323 -14.47 4.01 -1.26
CA LEU A 323 -14.30 5.15 -0.34
C LEU A 323 -15.55 6.01 -0.25
N LYS A 324 -16.33 6.13 -1.34
CA LYS A 324 -17.63 6.82 -1.32
C LYS A 324 -18.61 6.14 -0.36
N VAL A 325 -18.71 4.82 -0.39
CA VAL A 325 -19.54 4.06 0.57
C VAL A 325 -19.11 4.34 2.00
N LEU A 326 -17.80 4.38 2.28
CA LEU A 326 -17.33 4.67 3.64
C LEU A 326 -17.57 6.12 4.05
N PHE A 327 -17.38 7.07 3.14
CA PHE A 327 -17.61 8.49 3.37
C PHE A 327 -19.06 8.76 3.73
N GLU A 328 -20.01 8.17 3.00
CA GLU A 328 -21.46 8.29 3.26
C GLU A 328 -21.85 7.70 4.62
N GLN A 329 -21.15 6.72 5.13
CA GLN A 329 -21.34 6.21 6.49
C GLN A 329 -20.75 7.15 7.54
N LYS A 330 -19.54 7.62 7.32
CA LYS A 330 -18.80 8.46 8.26
C LYS A 330 -17.64 9.14 7.54
N GLU A 331 -17.70 10.44 7.34
CA GLU A 331 -16.66 11.23 6.68
C GLU A 331 -15.24 10.98 7.25
N ALA A 332 -15.15 10.86 8.58
CA ALA A 332 -13.88 10.58 9.25
C ALA A 332 -13.25 9.22 8.86
N ALA A 333 -14.05 8.26 8.34
CA ALA A 333 -13.53 6.96 7.90
C ALA A 333 -12.55 7.07 6.73
N VAL A 334 -12.64 8.15 5.96
CA VAL A 334 -11.75 8.43 4.82
C VAL A 334 -10.87 9.67 5.03
N GLY A 335 -10.84 10.23 6.25
CA GLY A 335 -10.04 11.41 6.59
C GLY A 335 -10.75 12.73 6.37
N GLY A 336 -12.10 12.75 6.42
CA GLY A 336 -12.94 13.95 6.40
C GLY A 336 -13.38 14.41 5.01
N LYS A 337 -12.73 13.96 3.94
CA LYS A 337 -13.14 14.19 2.54
C LYS A 337 -12.71 13.02 1.67
N LEU A 338 -13.35 12.85 0.50
CA LEU A 338 -12.85 11.93 -0.52
C LEU A 338 -11.51 12.46 -1.07
N PRO A 339 -10.56 11.57 -1.40
CA PRO A 339 -9.30 11.99 -1.98
C PRO A 339 -9.46 12.64 -3.34
N ASP A 340 -8.55 13.55 -3.67
CA ASP A 340 -8.47 14.17 -4.99
C ASP A 340 -7.79 13.22 -6.00
N ALA A 341 -7.80 13.56 -7.29
CA ALA A 341 -7.26 12.69 -8.36
C ALA A 341 -5.75 12.39 -8.23
N ASP A 342 -4.99 13.27 -7.57
CA ASP A 342 -3.55 13.08 -7.32
C ASP A 342 -3.24 12.09 -6.19
N PHE A 343 -4.28 11.55 -5.53
CA PHE A 343 -4.16 10.43 -4.61
C PHE A 343 -3.56 9.19 -5.28
N TYR A 344 -3.89 8.97 -6.53
CA TYR A 344 -3.50 7.79 -7.28
C TYR A 344 -2.11 7.97 -7.91
N TYR A 345 -1.22 7.02 -7.67
CA TYR A 345 0.01 6.93 -8.43
C TYR A 345 -0.29 6.32 -9.81
N VAL A 346 -0.02 7.08 -10.85
CA VAL A 346 -0.07 6.62 -12.24
C VAL A 346 1.34 6.81 -12.79
N ALA A 347 1.96 5.73 -13.25
CA ALA A 347 3.23 5.81 -13.97
C ALA A 347 3.01 6.60 -15.29
N ASP A 348 3.93 7.49 -15.60
CA ASP A 348 3.94 8.26 -16.86
C ASP A 348 4.17 7.36 -18.08
#